data_a2be0c5ceed2d53048aa1ed563926bd6
#
_entry.id   a2be0c5ceed2d53048aa1ed563926bd6
#
_cell.length_a   1.000
_cell.length_b   1.000
_cell.length_c   1.000
_cell.angle_alpha   90.00
_cell.angle_beta   90.00
_cell.angle_gamma   90.00
#
_symmetry.space_group_name_H-M   'P 1'
#
loop_
_entity.id
_entity.type
_entity.pdbx_description
1 polymer ?
#
loop_
_entity_poly.entity_id
_entity_poly.type
_entity_poly.pdbx_seq_one_letter_code
_entity_poly.pdbx_strand_id
1 'polypeptide(L)'
;MQSYTLNRPDGALLCRVLEQHTNDAAGAILRLAWMAGLMRDEIQHLTWAQVDLLGEQLLLPDRAVPLAPELAAWLEALRRERNGSSERVVLSDRDQQPLAAQSISRLARAALDAGDLKAVRLIDLRHDYVLRQLERHDWQYVSRITGLEAAAMNVHFAAYLTEKKVSTRIRRKAAPQIDEFALWKLLQAEQDTPAGAALWLTWQLGLQVEEIASLRWDQVDLQKERLILPDRQVRLTSGVLSILQKLRKAAPPEAEWVLMSPRSR
;
A
#
# COMPACT_ATOMS: atom_id res chain seq x y z
N MET A 1 -14.43 3.07 -29.45
CA MET A 1 -13.70 3.33 -28.17
C MET A 1 -13.61 4.84 -28.01
N GLN A 2 -14.34 5.42 -27.06
CA GLN A 2 -14.19 6.84 -26.74
C GLN A 2 -12.83 7.03 -26.09
N SER A 3 -11.95 7.80 -26.73
CA SER A 3 -10.71 8.22 -26.10
C SER A 3 -11.08 9.14 -24.93
N TYR A 4 -10.82 8.71 -23.71
CA TYR A 4 -10.95 9.56 -22.53
C TYR A 4 -9.90 10.67 -22.64
N THR A 5 -10.33 11.86 -22.97
CA THR A 5 -9.50 13.06 -22.90
C THR A 5 -9.37 13.39 -21.41
N LEU A 6 -8.17 13.23 -20.86
CA LEU A 6 -7.89 13.61 -19.48
C LEU A 6 -7.90 15.14 -19.39
N ASN A 7 -8.88 15.70 -18.71
CA ASN A 7 -8.92 17.13 -18.42
C ASN A 7 -8.02 17.42 -17.20
N ARG A 8 -6.78 17.81 -17.45
CA ARG A 8 -5.90 18.26 -16.35
C ARG A 8 -6.37 19.67 -15.91
N PRO A 9 -6.55 19.88 -14.60
CA PRO A 9 -6.85 21.21 -14.09
C PRO A 9 -5.66 22.13 -14.28
N ASP A 10 -5.92 23.43 -14.53
CA ASP A 10 -4.89 24.44 -14.38
C ASP A 10 -4.54 24.54 -12.89
N GLY A 11 -3.28 24.21 -12.56
CA GLY A 11 -2.82 24.15 -11.17
C GLY A 11 -2.87 25.53 -10.46
N ALA A 12 -2.62 26.62 -11.19
CA ALA A 12 -2.65 27.96 -10.61
C ALA A 12 -4.10 28.41 -10.31
N LEU A 13 -5.04 28.08 -11.19
CA LEU A 13 -6.47 28.34 -10.93
C LEU A 13 -6.97 27.50 -9.77
N LEU A 14 -6.59 26.22 -9.73
CA LEU A 14 -7.01 25.33 -8.65
C LEU A 14 -6.45 25.76 -7.29
N CYS A 15 -5.19 26.20 -7.23
CA CYS A 15 -4.63 26.76 -5.99
C CYS A 15 -5.43 27.97 -5.50
N ARG A 16 -5.83 28.89 -6.39
CA ARG A 16 -6.69 30.05 -6.01
C ARG A 16 -8.05 29.59 -5.46
N VAL A 17 -8.65 28.58 -6.08
CA VAL A 17 -9.90 27.99 -5.55
C VAL A 17 -9.67 27.43 -4.14
N LEU A 18 -8.59 26.71 -3.91
CA LEU A 18 -8.27 26.16 -2.60
C LEU A 18 -7.97 27.23 -1.55
N GLU A 19 -7.40 28.38 -1.94
CA GLU A 19 -7.19 29.53 -1.07
C GLU A 19 -8.51 30.19 -0.67
N GLN A 20 -9.50 30.27 -1.57
CA GLN A 20 -10.84 30.77 -1.28
C GLN A 20 -11.64 29.82 -0.38
N HIS A 21 -11.36 28.52 -0.47
CA HIS A 21 -12.02 27.45 0.25
C HIS A 21 -11.07 26.82 1.29
N THR A 22 -10.65 27.61 2.29
CA THR A 22 -9.60 27.19 3.24
C THR A 22 -10.10 26.11 4.19
N ASN A 23 -11.25 26.32 4.85
CA ASN A 23 -11.74 25.49 5.96
C ASN A 23 -13.15 24.93 5.75
N ASP A 24 -13.75 25.14 4.58
CA ASP A 24 -15.09 24.67 4.26
C ASP A 24 -15.10 23.24 3.63
N ALA A 25 -16.28 22.69 3.48
CA ALA A 25 -16.48 21.35 2.92
C ALA A 25 -15.98 21.25 1.48
N ALA A 26 -16.15 22.30 0.66
CA ALA A 26 -15.71 22.30 -0.72
C ALA A 26 -14.18 22.19 -0.83
N GLY A 27 -13.47 23.00 -0.05
CA GLY A 27 -12.01 22.95 0.00
C GLY A 27 -11.46 21.62 0.52
N ALA A 28 -12.13 21.00 1.52
CA ALA A 28 -11.78 19.70 2.01
C ALA A 28 -11.91 18.62 0.90
N ILE A 29 -13.04 18.61 0.19
CA ILE A 29 -13.31 17.68 -0.91
C ILE A 29 -12.28 17.83 -2.02
N LEU A 30 -11.99 19.06 -2.43
CA LEU A 30 -11.05 19.33 -3.53
C LEU A 30 -9.61 18.95 -3.15
N ARG A 31 -9.15 19.27 -1.92
CA ARG A 31 -7.81 18.88 -1.45
C ARG A 31 -7.65 17.37 -1.39
N LEU A 32 -8.58 16.65 -0.82
CA LEU A 32 -8.53 15.19 -0.71
C LEU A 32 -8.52 14.52 -2.09
N ALA A 33 -9.31 15.02 -3.04
CA ALA A 33 -9.32 14.51 -4.40
C ALA A 33 -8.03 14.81 -5.17
N TRP A 34 -7.51 16.05 -5.05
CA TRP A 34 -6.37 16.50 -5.84
C TRP A 34 -5.01 16.13 -5.25
N MET A 35 -4.87 16.19 -3.91
CA MET A 35 -3.58 16.00 -3.23
C MET A 35 -3.40 14.56 -2.72
N ALA A 36 -4.48 13.82 -2.47
CA ALA A 36 -4.44 12.41 -2.05
C ALA A 36 -5.10 11.45 -3.06
N GLY A 37 -5.69 11.95 -4.12
CA GLY A 37 -6.31 11.12 -5.15
C GLY A 37 -7.49 10.28 -4.66
N LEU A 38 -8.24 10.76 -3.66
CA LEU A 38 -9.37 10.02 -3.13
C LEU A 38 -10.57 10.06 -4.06
N MET A 39 -11.33 8.96 -4.09
CA MET A 39 -12.63 8.90 -4.75
C MET A 39 -13.71 9.60 -3.91
N ARG A 40 -14.82 9.99 -4.55
CA ARG A 40 -15.97 10.59 -3.88
C ARG A 40 -16.44 9.80 -2.66
N ASP A 41 -16.56 8.49 -2.81
CA ASP A 41 -17.06 7.60 -1.74
C ASP A 41 -16.03 7.47 -0.61
N GLU A 42 -14.73 7.49 -0.91
CA GLU A 42 -13.66 7.52 0.09
C GLU A 42 -13.68 8.85 0.87
N ILE A 43 -13.84 9.97 0.16
CA ILE A 43 -13.97 11.30 0.78
C ILE A 43 -15.18 11.35 1.72
N GLN A 44 -16.31 10.78 1.29
CA GLN A 44 -17.54 10.71 2.09
C GLN A 44 -17.33 9.94 3.41
N HIS A 45 -16.58 8.85 3.35
CA HIS A 45 -16.44 7.93 4.48
C HIS A 45 -15.14 8.11 5.26
N LEU A 46 -14.27 9.04 4.88
CA LEU A 46 -12.99 9.28 5.57
C LEU A 46 -13.23 9.71 7.02
N THR A 47 -12.56 8.99 7.94
CA THR A 47 -12.59 9.26 9.37
C THR A 47 -11.25 9.78 9.86
N TRP A 48 -11.25 10.47 11.00
CA TRP A 48 -10.01 10.91 11.65
C TRP A 48 -9.14 9.76 12.15
N ALA A 49 -9.72 8.59 12.42
CA ALA A 49 -8.97 7.39 12.76
C ALA A 49 -8.11 6.86 11.60
N GLN A 50 -8.48 7.19 10.37
CA GLN A 50 -7.74 6.84 9.15
C GLN A 50 -6.65 7.86 8.79
N VAL A 51 -6.58 9.00 9.48
CA VAL A 51 -5.59 10.05 9.25
C VAL A 51 -4.42 9.86 10.21
N ASP A 52 -3.37 9.22 9.74
CA ASP A 52 -2.12 9.03 10.47
C ASP A 52 -1.16 10.18 10.15
N LEU A 53 -1.23 11.25 10.95
CA LEU A 53 -0.38 12.44 10.77
C LEU A 53 1.09 12.16 11.13
N LEU A 54 1.36 11.23 12.05
CA LEU A 54 2.73 10.87 12.42
C LEU A 54 3.40 10.02 11.35
N GLY A 55 2.64 9.08 10.76
CA GLY A 55 3.09 8.25 9.64
C GLY A 55 2.96 8.94 8.28
N GLU A 56 2.47 10.19 8.23
CA GLU A 56 2.24 10.96 7.00
C GLU A 56 1.45 10.18 5.94
N GLN A 57 0.35 9.54 6.35
CA GLN A 57 -0.44 8.70 5.46
C GLN A 57 -1.94 8.67 5.83
N LEU A 58 -2.77 8.35 4.83
CA LEU A 58 -4.16 7.95 5.04
C LEU A 58 -4.26 6.43 5.00
N LEU A 59 -4.84 5.84 6.03
CA LEU A 59 -5.06 4.40 6.13
C LEU A 59 -6.46 4.05 5.64
N LEU A 60 -6.59 3.77 4.34
CA LEU A 60 -7.84 3.30 3.74
C LEU A 60 -7.98 1.79 3.94
N PRO A 61 -9.19 1.21 3.80
CA PRO A 61 -9.42 -0.22 4.04
C PRO A 61 -8.56 -1.15 3.17
N ASP A 62 -8.18 -0.71 1.98
CA ASP A 62 -7.47 -1.49 0.95
C ASP A 62 -6.05 -1.01 0.69
N ARG A 63 -5.66 0.18 1.19
CA ARG A 63 -4.34 0.77 0.91
C ARG A 63 -3.98 1.90 1.86
N ALA A 64 -2.67 2.23 1.89
CA ALA A 64 -2.17 3.46 2.49
C ALA A 64 -1.84 4.49 1.38
N VAL A 65 -2.27 5.74 1.58
CA VAL A 65 -2.01 6.85 0.67
C VAL A 65 -1.08 7.83 1.36
N PRO A 66 0.13 8.09 0.82
CA PRO A 66 1.06 9.05 1.42
C PRO A 66 0.47 10.47 1.36
N LEU A 67 0.64 11.22 2.45
CA LEU A 67 0.24 12.61 2.55
C LEU A 67 1.39 13.51 2.11
N ALA A 68 1.09 14.45 1.21
CA ALA A 68 1.99 15.56 0.95
C ALA A 68 2.04 16.48 2.20
N PRO A 69 3.21 17.11 2.50
CA PRO A 69 3.37 17.95 3.69
C PRO A 69 2.29 19.04 3.83
N GLU A 70 1.89 19.65 2.71
CA GLU A 70 0.87 20.69 2.67
C GLU A 70 -0.52 20.15 3.07
N LEU A 71 -0.85 18.92 2.62
CA LEU A 71 -2.11 18.28 2.98
C LEU A 71 -2.10 17.82 4.44
N ALA A 72 -0.98 17.30 4.93
CA ALA A 72 -0.81 16.89 6.33
C ALA A 72 -0.98 18.09 7.26
N ALA A 73 -0.31 19.23 6.98
CA ALA A 73 -0.42 20.45 7.75
C ALA A 73 -1.85 21.00 7.76
N TRP A 74 -2.53 20.97 6.60
CA TRP A 74 -3.91 21.40 6.49
C TRP A 74 -4.86 20.49 7.30
N LEU A 75 -4.70 19.16 7.22
CA LEU A 75 -5.50 18.21 8.01
C LEU A 75 -5.28 18.41 9.51
N GLU A 76 -4.05 18.67 9.93
CA GLU A 76 -3.74 18.96 11.33
C GLU A 76 -4.41 20.24 11.82
N ALA A 77 -4.40 21.31 11.02
CA ALA A 77 -5.09 22.56 11.32
C ALA A 77 -6.60 22.35 11.42
N LEU A 78 -7.19 21.64 10.45
CA LEU A 78 -8.62 21.33 10.44
C LEU A 78 -9.04 20.49 11.66
N ARG A 79 -8.22 19.52 12.08
CA ARG A 79 -8.47 18.69 13.25
C ARG A 79 -8.46 19.49 14.54
N ARG A 80 -7.53 20.45 14.67
CA ARG A 80 -7.44 21.37 15.83
C ARG A 80 -8.67 22.29 15.90
N GLU A 81 -9.06 22.86 14.76
CA GLU A 81 -10.23 23.76 14.68
C GLU A 81 -11.53 23.06 15.08
N ARG A 82 -11.70 21.80 14.67
CA ARG A 82 -12.91 21.03 14.94
C ARG A 82 -12.98 20.36 16.31
N ASN A 83 -11.93 20.43 17.13
CA ASN A 83 -11.89 19.91 18.51
C ASN A 83 -12.46 18.50 18.71
N GLY A 84 -12.32 17.60 17.73
CA GLY A 84 -12.82 16.22 17.80
C GLY A 84 -14.36 16.08 17.80
N SER A 85 -15.08 17.11 17.37
CA SER A 85 -16.55 17.14 17.37
C SER A 85 -17.23 16.12 16.48
N SER A 86 -16.50 15.48 15.59
CA SER A 86 -17.01 14.43 14.69
C SER A 86 -15.95 13.41 14.35
N GLU A 87 -16.39 12.17 14.10
CA GLU A 87 -15.55 11.11 13.60
C GLU A 87 -15.13 11.35 12.13
N ARG A 88 -15.99 12.02 11.34
CA ARG A 88 -15.76 12.26 9.90
C ARG A 88 -14.88 13.47 9.65
N VAL A 89 -14.02 13.37 8.62
CA VAL A 89 -13.14 14.46 8.19
C VAL A 89 -13.91 15.53 7.41
N VAL A 90 -14.86 15.12 6.57
CA VAL A 90 -15.63 16.02 5.72
C VAL A 90 -17.07 16.12 6.23
N LEU A 91 -17.46 17.34 6.58
CA LEU A 91 -18.77 17.66 7.16
C LEU A 91 -19.42 18.82 6.38
N SER A 92 -20.73 18.91 6.46
CA SER A 92 -21.50 20.05 5.98
C SER A 92 -21.16 21.31 6.77
N ASP A 93 -20.93 22.42 6.08
CA ASP A 93 -20.66 23.72 6.72
C ASP A 93 -21.87 24.25 7.49
N ARG A 94 -23.07 23.83 7.10
CA ARG A 94 -24.33 24.33 7.66
C ARG A 94 -24.66 23.71 9.03
N ASP A 95 -24.56 22.40 9.14
CA ASP A 95 -25.07 21.64 10.27
C ASP A 95 -24.06 20.68 10.88
N GLN A 96 -22.83 20.68 10.36
CA GLN A 96 -21.72 19.82 10.80
C GLN A 96 -22.08 18.32 10.76
N GLN A 97 -22.99 17.93 9.86
CA GLN A 97 -23.36 16.53 9.63
C GLN A 97 -22.57 15.93 8.47
N PRO A 98 -22.41 14.59 8.42
CA PRO A 98 -21.80 13.91 7.29
C PRO A 98 -22.52 14.20 5.98
N LEU A 99 -21.75 14.47 4.92
CA LEU A 99 -22.29 14.81 3.60
C LEU A 99 -22.74 13.55 2.84
N ALA A 100 -23.87 13.63 2.14
CA ALA A 100 -24.26 12.64 1.14
C ALA A 100 -23.37 12.76 -0.11
N ALA A 101 -23.18 11.64 -0.83
CA ALA A 101 -22.34 11.58 -2.04
C ALA A 101 -22.73 12.64 -3.12
N GLN A 102 -24.02 12.88 -3.28
CA GLN A 102 -24.52 13.90 -4.21
C GLN A 102 -24.11 15.33 -3.78
N SER A 103 -24.13 15.61 -2.46
CA SER A 103 -23.71 16.90 -1.91
C SER A 103 -22.21 17.15 -2.13
N ILE A 104 -21.37 16.11 -1.98
CA ILE A 104 -19.94 16.19 -2.29
C ILE A 104 -19.72 16.58 -3.75
N SER A 105 -20.38 15.92 -4.70
CA SER A 105 -20.26 16.22 -6.13
C SER A 105 -20.77 17.64 -6.45
N ARG A 106 -21.84 18.08 -5.80
CA ARG A 106 -22.43 19.42 -6.01
C ARG A 106 -21.51 20.52 -5.46
N LEU A 107 -20.97 20.34 -4.25
CA LEU A 107 -20.04 21.32 -3.64
C LEU A 107 -18.75 21.44 -4.45
N ALA A 108 -18.15 20.31 -4.83
CA ALA A 108 -16.97 20.31 -5.69
C ALA A 108 -17.24 21.02 -7.02
N ARG A 109 -18.40 20.75 -7.64
CA ARG A 109 -18.79 21.37 -8.91
C ARG A 109 -18.95 22.87 -8.76
N ALA A 110 -19.66 23.32 -7.74
CA ALA A 110 -19.90 24.75 -7.50
C ALA A 110 -18.58 25.53 -7.28
N ALA A 111 -17.66 24.97 -6.49
CA ALA A 111 -16.36 25.59 -6.25
C ALA A 111 -15.48 25.66 -7.51
N LEU A 112 -15.44 24.57 -8.30
CA LEU A 112 -14.71 24.55 -9.56
C LEU A 112 -15.29 25.53 -10.60
N ASP A 113 -16.62 25.61 -10.70
CA ASP A 113 -17.29 26.55 -11.59
C ASP A 113 -17.03 28.01 -11.21
N ALA A 114 -17.06 28.33 -9.91
CA ALA A 114 -16.72 29.65 -9.39
C ALA A 114 -15.27 30.07 -9.65
N GLY A 115 -14.36 29.09 -9.71
CA GLY A 115 -12.94 29.27 -10.01
C GLY A 115 -12.57 29.17 -11.48
N ASP A 116 -13.53 29.29 -12.40
CA ASP A 116 -13.34 29.17 -13.87
C ASP A 116 -12.79 27.80 -14.35
N LEU A 117 -12.94 26.76 -13.53
CA LEU A 117 -12.57 25.37 -13.86
C LEU A 117 -13.77 24.56 -14.35
N LYS A 118 -14.64 25.17 -15.19
CA LYS A 118 -15.93 24.59 -15.63
C LYS A 118 -15.84 23.25 -16.35
N ALA A 119 -14.72 22.94 -17.02
CA ALA A 119 -14.50 21.67 -17.69
C ALA A 119 -13.99 20.56 -16.76
N VAL A 120 -13.53 20.91 -15.54
CA VAL A 120 -12.92 20.00 -14.59
C VAL A 120 -13.98 19.39 -13.68
N ARG A 121 -13.95 18.08 -13.51
CA ARG A 121 -14.82 17.33 -12.58
C ARG A 121 -13.99 16.82 -11.39
N LEU A 122 -14.64 16.41 -10.32
CA LEU A 122 -13.98 15.84 -9.15
C LEU A 122 -13.08 14.65 -9.52
N ILE A 123 -13.52 13.79 -10.44
CA ILE A 123 -12.73 12.66 -10.92
C ILE A 123 -11.47 13.09 -11.69
N ASP A 124 -11.50 14.23 -12.37
CA ASP A 124 -10.36 14.73 -13.12
C ASP A 124 -9.24 15.20 -12.18
N LEU A 125 -9.56 15.66 -10.96
CA LEU A 125 -8.60 15.95 -9.90
C LEU A 125 -7.85 14.70 -9.45
N ARG A 126 -8.56 13.58 -9.27
CA ARG A 126 -7.94 12.28 -8.98
C ARG A 126 -7.06 11.82 -10.14
N HIS A 127 -7.52 11.98 -11.39
CA HIS A 127 -6.72 11.62 -12.54
C HIS A 127 -5.43 12.45 -12.64
N ASP A 128 -5.49 13.73 -12.31
CA ASP A 128 -4.29 14.58 -12.24
C ASP A 128 -3.33 14.11 -11.13
N TYR A 129 -3.85 13.71 -9.96
CA TYR A 129 -3.03 13.10 -8.92
C TYR A 129 -2.30 11.87 -9.44
N VAL A 130 -3.01 10.94 -10.09
CA VAL A 130 -2.42 9.72 -10.66
C VAL A 130 -1.33 10.05 -11.68
N LEU A 131 -1.56 11.01 -12.57
CA LEU A 131 -0.56 11.44 -13.57
C LEU A 131 0.70 12.02 -12.90
N ARG A 132 0.54 12.90 -11.90
CA ARG A 132 1.67 13.45 -11.13
C ARG A 132 2.46 12.36 -10.39
N GLN A 133 1.80 11.31 -9.92
CA GLN A 133 2.48 10.17 -9.33
C GLN A 133 3.21 9.32 -10.38
N LEU A 134 2.61 9.09 -11.56
CA LEU A 134 3.25 8.37 -12.67
C LEU A 134 4.46 9.14 -13.27
N GLU A 135 4.51 10.46 -13.12
CA GLU A 135 5.66 11.27 -13.51
C GLU A 135 6.89 11.05 -12.60
N ARG A 136 6.67 10.59 -11.36
CA ARG A 136 7.70 10.47 -10.31
C ARG A 136 8.02 9.04 -9.93
N HIS A 137 7.07 8.12 -10.11
CA HIS A 137 7.14 6.75 -9.63
C HIS A 137 6.74 5.76 -10.72
N ASP A 138 7.11 4.49 -10.54
CA ASP A 138 6.63 3.42 -11.40
C ASP A 138 5.13 3.16 -11.22
N TRP A 139 4.52 2.50 -12.21
CA TRP A 139 3.09 2.24 -12.19
C TRP A 139 2.67 1.27 -11.06
N GLN A 140 3.55 0.39 -10.59
CA GLN A 140 3.26 -0.54 -9.50
C GLN A 140 3.10 0.21 -8.18
N TYR A 141 3.98 1.16 -7.91
CA TYR A 141 3.83 2.05 -6.77
C TYR A 141 2.53 2.86 -6.86
N VAL A 142 2.26 3.45 -8.02
CA VAL A 142 1.04 4.25 -8.23
C VAL A 142 -0.21 3.38 -8.09
N SER A 143 -0.22 2.15 -8.62
CA SER A 143 -1.28 1.17 -8.42
C SER A 143 -1.57 0.95 -6.92
N ARG A 144 -0.52 0.73 -6.13
CA ARG A 144 -0.62 0.47 -4.70
C ARG A 144 -1.22 1.63 -3.92
N ILE A 145 -0.77 2.87 -4.17
CA ILE A 145 -1.27 4.05 -3.43
C ILE A 145 -2.63 4.55 -3.91
N THR A 146 -3.03 4.23 -5.13
CA THR A 146 -4.30 4.69 -5.73
C THR A 146 -5.39 3.63 -5.77
N GLY A 147 -5.04 2.34 -5.59
CA GLY A 147 -5.95 1.22 -5.78
C GLY A 147 -6.32 0.97 -7.25
N LEU A 148 -5.63 1.59 -8.21
CA LEU A 148 -5.91 1.40 -9.63
C LEU A 148 -5.18 0.15 -10.14
N GLU A 149 -5.93 -0.81 -10.63
CA GLU A 149 -5.38 -1.98 -11.32
C GLU A 149 -4.81 -1.63 -12.70
N ALA A 150 -3.92 -2.49 -13.21
CA ALA A 150 -3.31 -2.33 -14.53
C ALA A 150 -4.35 -2.17 -15.66
N ALA A 151 -5.48 -2.88 -15.58
CA ALA A 151 -6.57 -2.76 -16.56
C ALA A 151 -7.18 -1.34 -16.54
N ALA A 152 -7.47 -0.79 -15.37
CA ALA A 152 -8.01 0.56 -15.22
C ALA A 152 -7.00 1.62 -15.67
N MET A 153 -5.70 1.43 -15.34
CA MET A 153 -4.64 2.32 -15.85
C MET A 153 -4.58 2.35 -17.37
N ASN A 154 -4.65 1.19 -18.03
CA ASN A 154 -4.65 1.12 -19.50
C ASN A 154 -5.89 1.75 -20.14
N VAL A 155 -7.04 1.76 -19.45
CA VAL A 155 -8.25 2.41 -19.96
C VAL A 155 -8.18 3.93 -19.80
N HIS A 156 -7.82 4.41 -18.60
CA HIS A 156 -7.91 5.82 -18.26
C HIS A 156 -6.66 6.63 -18.68
N PHE A 157 -5.49 5.99 -18.69
CA PHE A 157 -4.19 6.65 -18.93
C PHE A 157 -3.46 6.12 -20.16
N ALA A 158 -4.17 5.45 -21.10
CA ALA A 158 -3.59 4.83 -22.30
C ALA A 158 -2.68 5.77 -23.09
N ALA A 159 -3.12 7.01 -23.33
CA ALA A 159 -2.36 8.00 -24.07
C ALA A 159 -1.02 8.33 -23.38
N TYR A 160 -1.04 8.60 -22.07
CA TYR A 160 0.14 8.86 -21.27
C TYR A 160 1.09 7.66 -21.23
N LEU A 161 0.57 6.46 -20.96
CA LEU A 161 1.39 5.25 -20.91
C LEU A 161 2.06 4.94 -22.25
N THR A 162 1.36 5.21 -23.37
CA THR A 162 1.90 5.03 -24.72
C THR A 162 2.99 6.06 -25.02
N GLU A 163 2.76 7.33 -24.73
CA GLU A 163 3.72 8.42 -24.90
C GLU A 163 5.02 8.15 -24.13
N LYS A 164 4.91 7.78 -22.87
CA LYS A 164 6.05 7.47 -21.98
C LYS A 164 6.61 6.06 -22.17
N LYS A 165 6.07 5.26 -23.09
CA LYS A 165 6.46 3.86 -23.35
C LYS A 165 6.41 2.98 -22.09
N VAL A 166 5.51 3.28 -21.16
CA VAL A 166 5.32 2.51 -19.93
C VAL A 166 4.50 1.26 -20.23
N SER A 167 5.04 0.08 -19.95
CA SER A 167 4.32 -1.17 -20.05
C SER A 167 3.76 -1.56 -18.68
N THR A 168 2.44 -1.60 -18.56
CA THR A 168 1.75 -2.11 -17.37
C THR A 168 1.59 -3.63 -17.40
N ARG A 169 2.07 -4.30 -18.46
CA ARG A 169 2.15 -5.76 -18.46
C ARG A 169 3.16 -6.17 -17.39
N ILE A 170 2.67 -6.83 -16.36
CA ILE A 170 3.53 -7.58 -15.47
C ILE A 170 4.21 -8.62 -16.35
N ARG A 171 5.44 -8.36 -16.78
CA ARG A 171 6.29 -9.44 -17.22
C ARG A 171 6.48 -10.31 -15.97
N ARG A 172 5.64 -11.32 -15.81
CA ARG A 172 6.04 -12.47 -15.01
C ARG A 172 7.34 -12.91 -15.67
N LYS A 173 8.49 -12.56 -15.06
CA LYS A 173 9.71 -13.30 -15.35
C LYS A 173 9.25 -14.74 -15.18
N ALA A 174 9.34 -15.52 -16.25
CA ALA A 174 9.18 -16.96 -16.11
C ALA A 174 9.97 -17.32 -14.86
N ALA A 175 9.33 -17.94 -13.90
CA ALA A 175 10.03 -18.34 -12.69
C ALA A 175 11.29 -19.04 -13.17
N PRO A 176 12.48 -18.64 -12.69
CA PRO A 176 13.71 -19.29 -13.15
C PRO A 176 13.50 -20.78 -12.97
N GLN A 177 13.66 -21.55 -14.04
CA GLN A 177 13.61 -22.99 -13.92
C GLN A 177 14.73 -23.37 -12.98
N ILE A 178 14.37 -23.82 -11.79
CA ILE A 178 15.34 -24.30 -10.81
C ILE A 178 15.76 -25.67 -11.32
N ASP A 179 17.05 -25.84 -11.58
CA ASP A 179 17.64 -27.15 -11.78
C ASP A 179 17.57 -27.90 -10.43
N GLU A 180 16.56 -28.76 -10.30
CA GLU A 180 16.32 -29.53 -9.07
C GLU A 180 17.53 -30.38 -8.63
N PHE A 181 18.29 -30.88 -9.59
CA PHE A 181 19.47 -31.65 -9.28
C PHE A 181 20.63 -30.79 -8.75
N ALA A 182 20.83 -29.62 -9.34
CA ALA A 182 21.81 -28.66 -8.84
C ALA A 182 21.41 -28.14 -7.47
N LEU A 183 20.12 -27.83 -7.26
CA LEU A 183 19.58 -27.43 -5.95
C LEU A 183 19.78 -28.53 -4.91
N TRP A 184 19.47 -29.77 -5.26
CA TRP A 184 19.65 -30.89 -4.35
C TRP A 184 21.12 -31.08 -3.95
N LYS A 185 22.08 -30.99 -4.88
CA LYS A 185 23.51 -31.00 -4.58
C LYS A 185 23.92 -29.90 -3.62
N LEU A 186 23.43 -28.67 -3.85
CA LEU A 186 23.69 -27.52 -2.97
C LEU A 186 23.13 -27.77 -1.56
N LEU A 187 21.91 -28.27 -1.47
CA LEU A 187 21.25 -28.59 -0.20
C LEU A 187 22.01 -29.66 0.58
N GLN A 188 22.56 -30.66 -0.11
CA GLN A 188 23.39 -31.70 0.53
C GLN A 188 24.74 -31.12 0.99
N ALA A 189 25.38 -30.29 0.18
CA ALA A 189 26.65 -29.66 0.54
C ALA A 189 26.53 -28.72 1.74
N GLU A 190 25.42 -27.98 1.84
CA GLU A 190 25.18 -26.93 2.85
C GLU A 190 24.30 -27.40 4.03
N GLN A 191 23.99 -28.72 4.13
CA GLN A 191 23.01 -29.24 5.10
C GLN A 191 23.31 -28.89 6.57
N ASP A 192 24.57 -28.68 6.93
CA ASP A 192 25.01 -28.42 8.29
C ASP A 192 25.25 -26.91 8.55
N THR A 193 24.91 -26.05 7.57
CA THR A 193 25.01 -24.59 7.68
C THR A 193 23.65 -23.95 7.94
N PRO A 194 23.59 -22.78 8.59
CA PRO A 194 22.35 -22.01 8.73
C PRO A 194 21.73 -21.62 7.38
N ALA A 195 22.56 -21.36 6.36
CA ALA A 195 22.11 -21.06 5.01
C ALA A 195 21.43 -22.26 4.35
N GLY A 196 22.04 -23.45 4.47
CA GLY A 196 21.43 -24.68 3.98
C GLY A 196 20.12 -25.02 4.67
N ALA A 197 20.06 -24.83 5.99
CA ALA A 197 18.80 -25.01 6.74
C ALA A 197 17.71 -24.05 6.25
N ALA A 198 18.03 -22.78 6.00
CA ALA A 198 17.10 -21.81 5.43
C ALA A 198 16.60 -22.24 4.04
N LEU A 199 17.50 -22.71 3.18
CA LEU A 199 17.15 -23.25 1.86
C LEU A 199 16.22 -24.47 1.95
N TRP A 200 16.46 -25.39 2.87
CA TRP A 200 15.60 -26.55 3.11
C TRP A 200 14.20 -26.13 3.58
N LEU A 201 14.12 -25.20 4.52
CA LEU A 201 12.84 -24.64 5.01
C LEU A 201 12.06 -23.98 3.88
N THR A 202 12.73 -23.20 3.02
CA THR A 202 12.09 -22.57 1.86
C THR A 202 11.63 -23.62 0.84
N TRP A 203 12.49 -24.54 0.46
CA TRP A 203 12.20 -25.48 -0.64
C TRP A 203 11.16 -26.53 -0.26
N GLN A 204 11.25 -27.09 0.94
CA GLN A 204 10.37 -28.18 1.39
C GLN A 204 9.06 -27.70 2.02
N LEU A 205 9.08 -26.57 2.71
CA LEU A 205 7.94 -26.08 3.46
C LEU A 205 7.34 -24.78 2.89
N GLY A 206 8.00 -24.17 1.89
CA GLY A 206 7.55 -22.93 1.28
C GLY A 206 7.59 -21.73 2.24
N LEU A 207 8.48 -21.76 3.25
CA LEU A 207 8.61 -20.64 4.17
C LEU A 207 9.23 -19.43 3.49
N GLN A 208 8.72 -18.24 3.82
CA GLN A 208 9.26 -16.98 3.34
C GLN A 208 10.47 -16.56 4.20
N VAL A 209 11.27 -15.62 3.67
CA VAL A 209 12.49 -15.14 4.33
C VAL A 209 12.19 -14.56 5.71
N GLU A 210 11.11 -13.81 5.83
CA GLU A 210 10.66 -13.19 7.08
C GLU A 210 10.26 -14.23 8.13
N GLU A 211 9.58 -15.29 7.69
CA GLU A 211 9.17 -16.40 8.57
C GLU A 211 10.41 -17.18 9.08
N ILE A 212 11.38 -17.42 8.19
CA ILE A 212 12.63 -18.11 8.53
C ILE A 212 13.48 -17.26 9.48
N ALA A 213 13.59 -15.96 9.21
CA ALA A 213 14.38 -15.04 10.03
C ALA A 213 13.81 -14.86 11.44
N SER A 214 12.49 -14.99 11.59
CA SER A 214 11.77 -14.86 12.86
C SER A 214 11.40 -16.20 13.51
N LEU A 215 11.88 -17.33 12.98
CA LEU A 215 11.52 -18.65 13.47
C LEU A 215 12.16 -18.96 14.82
N ARG A 216 11.33 -19.31 15.78
CA ARG A 216 11.73 -19.62 17.15
C ARG A 216 11.55 -21.11 17.47
N TRP A 217 12.31 -21.61 18.46
CA TRP A 217 12.23 -23.01 18.87
C TRP A 217 10.91 -23.37 19.53
N ASP A 218 10.20 -22.44 20.16
CA ASP A 218 8.87 -22.66 20.72
C ASP A 218 7.78 -22.90 19.67
N GLN A 219 8.05 -22.54 18.42
CA GLN A 219 7.20 -22.78 17.26
C GLN A 219 7.47 -24.14 16.60
N VAL A 220 8.51 -24.88 17.02
CA VAL A 220 8.94 -26.15 16.42
C VAL A 220 8.55 -27.31 17.33
N ASP A 221 7.48 -28.03 16.97
CA ASP A 221 7.08 -29.25 17.66
C ASP A 221 7.73 -30.47 16.96
N LEU A 222 8.94 -30.84 17.41
CA LEU A 222 9.67 -31.97 16.84
C LEU A 222 9.00 -33.32 17.12
N GLN A 223 8.21 -33.46 18.18
CA GLN A 223 7.52 -34.71 18.52
C GLN A 223 6.30 -34.93 17.62
N LYS A 224 5.55 -33.85 17.35
CA LYS A 224 4.37 -33.88 16.48
C LYS A 224 4.73 -33.57 15.03
N GLU A 225 6.01 -33.42 14.72
CA GLU A 225 6.53 -33.16 13.36
C GLU A 225 5.84 -31.97 12.68
N ARG A 226 5.71 -30.83 13.38
CA ARG A 226 5.04 -29.65 12.86
C ARG A 226 5.66 -28.35 13.30
N LEU A 227 5.50 -27.34 12.45
CA LEU A 227 5.75 -25.93 12.73
C LEU A 227 4.44 -25.20 13.00
N ILE A 228 4.42 -24.36 14.03
CA ILE A 228 3.27 -23.53 14.41
C ILE A 228 3.64 -22.09 14.05
N LEU A 229 3.15 -21.62 12.91
CA LEU A 229 3.30 -20.24 12.47
C LEU A 229 2.09 -19.42 12.93
N PRO A 230 2.19 -18.08 12.96
CA PRO A 230 1.10 -17.22 13.44
C PRO A 230 -0.23 -17.40 12.71
N ASP A 231 -0.18 -17.74 11.41
CA ASP A 231 -1.31 -17.86 10.49
C ASP A 231 -1.65 -19.29 10.08
N ARG A 232 -0.74 -20.25 10.29
CA ARG A 232 -0.89 -21.64 9.84
C ARG A 232 -0.01 -22.63 10.57
N GLN A 233 -0.36 -23.92 10.45
CA GLN A 233 0.50 -25.02 10.86
C GLN A 233 1.04 -25.73 9.62
N VAL A 234 2.34 -26.08 9.63
CA VAL A 234 3.02 -26.73 8.53
C VAL A 234 3.60 -28.07 9.03
N ARG A 235 3.31 -29.16 8.33
CA ARG A 235 3.89 -30.46 8.65
C ARG A 235 5.35 -30.51 8.20
N LEU A 236 6.24 -31.00 9.07
CA LEU A 236 7.64 -31.19 8.76
C LEU A 236 7.83 -32.41 7.85
N THR A 237 8.63 -32.27 6.81
CA THR A 237 9.11 -33.40 6.03
C THR A 237 10.25 -34.09 6.78
N SER A 238 10.51 -35.38 6.49
CA SER A 238 11.58 -36.15 7.13
C SER A 238 12.96 -35.50 6.99
N GLY A 239 13.23 -34.84 5.84
CA GLY A 239 14.47 -34.10 5.59
C GLY A 239 14.61 -32.91 6.50
N VAL A 240 13.56 -32.06 6.58
CA VAL A 240 13.55 -30.85 7.45
C VAL A 240 13.60 -31.26 8.92
N LEU A 241 12.87 -32.28 9.32
CA LEU A 241 12.90 -32.82 10.69
C LEU A 241 14.32 -33.20 11.12
N SER A 242 15.05 -33.92 10.28
CA SER A 242 16.45 -34.33 10.54
C SER A 242 17.36 -33.11 10.71
N ILE A 243 17.20 -32.09 9.86
CA ILE A 243 17.99 -30.84 9.95
C ILE A 243 17.67 -30.07 11.23
N LEU A 244 16.39 -29.89 11.56
CA LEU A 244 15.98 -29.20 12.78
C LEU A 244 16.45 -29.95 14.05
N GLN A 245 16.45 -31.28 14.04
CA GLN A 245 16.98 -32.08 15.14
C GLN A 245 18.48 -31.87 15.32
N LYS A 246 19.25 -31.86 14.21
CA LYS A 246 20.70 -31.55 14.24
C LYS A 246 20.95 -30.12 14.79
N LEU A 247 20.23 -29.15 14.26
CA LEU A 247 20.35 -27.76 14.71
C LEU A 247 20.02 -27.62 16.21
N ARG A 248 18.97 -28.29 16.69
CA ARG A 248 18.60 -28.26 18.12
C ARG A 248 19.67 -28.86 19.02
N LYS A 249 20.30 -29.96 18.58
CA LYS A 249 21.42 -30.55 19.31
C LYS A 249 22.67 -29.69 19.35
N ALA A 250 22.92 -28.91 18.30
CA ALA A 250 24.06 -27.99 18.22
C ALA A 250 23.79 -26.61 18.87
N ALA A 251 22.54 -26.25 19.08
CA ALA A 251 22.15 -24.99 19.69
C ALA A 251 22.32 -25.02 21.22
N PRO A 252 22.68 -23.89 21.86
CA PRO A 252 22.62 -23.75 23.32
C PRO A 252 21.21 -24.05 23.86
N PRO A 253 21.10 -24.57 25.10
CA PRO A 253 19.79 -24.88 25.70
C PRO A 253 18.82 -23.66 25.72
N GLU A 254 19.39 -22.46 25.95
CA GLU A 254 18.72 -21.18 26.01
C GLU A 254 18.47 -20.51 24.65
N ALA A 255 18.90 -21.15 23.55
CA ALA A 255 18.71 -20.58 22.20
C ALA A 255 17.22 -20.39 21.92
N GLU A 256 16.83 -19.18 21.64
CA GLU A 256 15.46 -18.77 21.32
C GLU A 256 15.15 -18.96 19.83
N TRP A 257 16.10 -18.63 18.96
CA TRP A 257 15.97 -18.65 17.50
C TRP A 257 16.49 -19.93 16.88
N VAL A 258 15.80 -20.43 15.85
CA VAL A 258 16.19 -21.64 15.13
C VAL A 258 17.46 -21.41 14.31
N LEU A 259 17.54 -20.24 13.64
CA LEU A 259 18.72 -19.87 12.86
C LEU A 259 19.36 -18.62 13.48
N MET A 260 20.65 -18.71 13.70
CA MET A 260 21.46 -17.61 14.20
C MET A 260 22.57 -17.24 13.21
N SER A 261 22.85 -15.95 13.09
CA SER A 261 23.98 -15.50 12.27
C SER A 261 25.31 -16.00 12.86
N PRO A 262 26.24 -16.51 12.02
CA PRO A 262 27.58 -16.91 12.49
C PRO A 262 28.39 -15.72 13.10
N ARG A 263 27.96 -14.48 12.87
CA ARG A 263 28.61 -13.26 13.43
C ARG A 263 28.09 -12.87 14.82
N SER A 264 27.12 -13.61 15.35
CA SER A 264 26.52 -13.35 16.67
C SER A 264 27.05 -14.30 17.77
N ARG A 265 28.25 -14.86 17.59
CA ARG A 265 28.96 -15.64 18.61
C ARG A 265 29.98 -14.79 19.33
#